data_68f96b7fcaa97ed869edb40986e99c74
#
_entry.id   68f96b7fcaa97ed869edb40986e99c74
#
_cell.length_a   1.000
_cell.length_b   1.000
_cell.length_c   1.000
_cell.angle_alpha   90.00
_cell.angle_beta   90.00
_cell.angle_gamma   90.00
#
_symmetry.space_group_name_H-M   'P 1'
#
loop_
_entity.id
_entity.type
_entity.pdbx_description
1 polymer ?
#
loop_
_entity_poly.entity_id
_entity_poly.type
_entity_poly.pdbx_seq_one_letter_code
_entity_poly.pdbx_strand_id
1 'polypeptide(L)'
;MVAHNADFDQQWFGQGALPALTQQWICTMEDFDWPRVSRSRPAVTHLALAYGVPVWAAHRALTDCIYLAQVMEREPDLELLIANALEPKKTYMALVSYEDRQKAKDAGFRWDGEQRRWLRKLRDYQVSELGFDVREVAA
;
A
#
# COMPACT_ATOMS: atom_id res chain seq x y z
N MET A 1 1.96 9.00 11.59
CA MET A 1 1.41 9.87 10.53
C MET A 1 0.69 9.01 9.50
N VAL A 2 -0.44 9.47 8.96
CA VAL A 2 -1.17 8.75 7.91
C VAL A 2 -1.28 9.67 6.70
N ALA A 3 -0.95 9.18 5.52
CA ALA A 3 -1.08 9.91 4.27
C ALA A 3 -1.46 8.95 3.13
N HIS A 4 -2.03 9.50 2.06
CA HIS A 4 -2.29 8.76 0.84
C HIS A 4 -1.20 9.08 -0.19
N ASN A 5 -0.36 8.10 -0.54
CA ASN A 5 0.92 8.28 -1.23
C ASN A 5 1.98 8.96 -0.34
N ALA A 6 2.21 8.37 0.83
CA ALA A 6 3.05 8.94 1.89
C ALA A 6 4.47 9.32 1.45
N ASP A 7 5.08 8.62 0.50
CA ASP A 7 6.40 8.94 -0.04
C ASP A 7 6.44 10.35 -0.66
N PHE A 8 5.33 10.78 -1.25
CA PHE A 8 5.22 12.13 -1.79
C PHE A 8 5.17 13.19 -0.69
N ASP A 9 4.42 12.92 0.38
CA ASP A 9 4.27 13.87 1.48
C ASP A 9 5.53 13.94 2.35
N GLN A 10 6.18 12.81 2.59
CA GLN A 10 7.41 12.74 3.41
C GLN A 10 8.54 13.61 2.88
N GLN A 11 8.68 13.71 1.57
CA GLN A 11 9.77 14.47 0.95
C GLN A 11 9.79 15.97 1.32
N TRP A 12 8.65 16.50 1.77
CA TRP A 12 8.55 17.91 2.17
C TRP A 12 9.04 18.19 3.59
N PHE A 13 9.19 17.15 4.41
CA PHE A 13 9.64 17.26 5.80
C PHE A 13 11.16 17.00 5.89
N GLY A 14 11.81 17.75 6.79
CA GLY A 14 13.26 17.69 6.94
C GLY A 14 14.03 18.46 5.85
N GLN A 15 13.31 19.18 4.99
CA GLN A 15 13.87 20.04 3.95
C GLN A 15 13.27 21.44 4.06
N GLY A 16 14.09 22.47 3.90
CA GLY A 16 13.63 23.86 3.96
C GLY A 16 13.03 24.24 5.32
N ALA A 17 11.82 24.82 5.31
CA ALA A 17 11.16 25.36 6.49
C ALA A 17 10.42 24.32 7.34
N LEU A 18 10.19 23.13 6.83
CA LEU A 18 9.46 22.08 7.56
C LEU A 18 10.42 21.21 8.36
N PRO A 19 10.12 20.95 9.65
CA PRO A 19 10.97 20.11 10.49
C PRO A 19 10.94 18.64 10.00
N ALA A 20 12.02 17.91 10.29
CA ALA A 20 12.01 16.45 10.11
C ALA A 20 11.01 15.81 11.07
N LEU A 21 10.24 14.85 10.55
CA LEU A 21 9.30 14.07 11.34
C LEU A 21 9.91 12.69 11.65
N THR A 22 9.90 12.33 12.92
CA THR A 22 10.41 11.05 13.43
C THR A 22 9.33 9.97 13.58
N GLN A 23 8.06 10.37 13.42
CA GLN A 23 6.91 9.48 13.53
C GLN A 23 6.89 8.45 12.40
N GLN A 24 6.44 7.25 12.71
CA GLN A 24 6.17 6.23 11.69
C GLN A 24 5.06 6.72 10.75
N TRP A 25 5.27 6.52 9.46
CA TRP A 25 4.29 6.82 8.42
C TRP A 25 3.55 5.57 7.99
N ILE A 26 2.26 5.74 7.71
CA ILE A 26 1.39 4.75 7.10
C ILE A 26 0.89 5.34 5.79
N CYS A 27 1.09 4.61 4.71
CA CYS A 27 0.57 4.98 3.39
C CYS A 27 -0.73 4.24 3.10
N THR A 28 -1.87 4.92 3.13
CA THR A 28 -3.16 4.29 2.88
C THR A 28 -3.32 3.75 1.45
N MET A 29 -2.47 4.17 0.52
CA MET A 29 -2.42 3.66 -0.86
C MET A 29 -1.60 2.36 -0.99
N GLU A 30 -0.54 2.22 -0.17
CA GLU A 30 0.43 1.11 -0.28
C GLU A 30 0.34 0.10 0.86
N ASP A 31 -0.19 0.53 2.02
CA ASP A 31 -0.16 -0.24 3.25
C ASP A 31 -1.52 -0.80 3.65
N PHE A 32 -2.61 -0.26 3.10
CA PHE A 32 -3.95 -0.75 3.39
C PHE A 32 -4.44 -1.69 2.29
N ASP A 33 -4.89 -2.87 2.70
CA ASP A 33 -5.64 -3.78 1.84
C ASP A 33 -7.13 -3.46 1.96
N TRP A 34 -7.57 -2.43 1.22
CA TRP A 34 -8.94 -1.91 1.27
C TRP A 34 -9.97 -2.96 0.83
N PRO A 35 -10.89 -3.43 1.70
CA PRO A 35 -11.76 -4.56 1.37
C PRO A 35 -12.80 -4.27 0.27
N ARG A 36 -13.10 -2.99 0.04
CA ARG A 36 -14.08 -2.57 -0.98
C ARG A 36 -13.46 -2.22 -2.32
N VAL A 37 -12.14 -2.32 -2.46
CA VAL A 37 -11.43 -1.96 -3.68
C VAL A 37 -10.41 -3.03 -4.03
N SER A 38 -10.65 -3.75 -5.13
CA SER A 38 -9.75 -4.81 -5.62
C SER A 38 -8.49 -4.28 -6.31
N ARG A 39 -8.45 -2.99 -6.63
CA ARG A 39 -7.32 -2.37 -7.31
C ARG A 39 -6.18 -2.11 -6.33
N SER A 40 -4.99 -2.57 -6.65
CA SER A 40 -3.77 -2.14 -5.98
C SER A 40 -3.52 -0.65 -6.22
N ARG A 41 -3.09 0.09 -5.18
CA ARG A 41 -2.80 1.53 -5.23
C ARG A 41 -4.01 2.37 -5.72
N PRO A 42 -5.14 2.30 -5.05
CA PRO A 42 -6.33 3.05 -5.44
C PRO A 42 -6.10 4.56 -5.26
N ALA A 43 -6.61 5.39 -6.16
CA ALA A 43 -6.66 6.83 -5.93
C ALA A 43 -7.71 7.16 -4.85
N VAL A 44 -7.56 8.29 -4.15
CA VAL A 44 -8.51 8.75 -3.11
C VAL A 44 -9.94 8.81 -3.64
N THR A 45 -10.13 9.26 -4.88
CA THR A 45 -11.44 9.32 -5.52
C THR A 45 -12.09 7.95 -5.73
N HIS A 46 -11.28 6.92 -6.04
CA HIS A 46 -11.80 5.55 -6.15
C HIS A 46 -12.24 5.01 -4.78
N LEU A 47 -11.46 5.28 -3.74
CA LEU A 47 -11.83 4.95 -2.37
C LEU A 47 -13.13 5.67 -1.98
N ALA A 48 -13.21 6.99 -2.20
CA ALA A 48 -14.37 7.79 -1.90
C ALA A 48 -15.64 7.18 -2.51
N LEU A 49 -15.61 6.88 -3.80
CA LEU A 49 -16.74 6.26 -4.51
C LEU A 49 -17.11 4.88 -3.98
N ALA A 50 -16.11 4.02 -3.71
CA ALA A 50 -16.33 2.68 -3.17
C ALA A 50 -16.98 2.71 -1.76
N TYR A 51 -16.72 3.75 -0.99
CA TYR A 51 -17.28 3.97 0.34
C TYR A 51 -18.51 4.89 0.36
N GLY A 52 -19.03 5.24 -0.82
CA GLY A 52 -20.21 6.10 -0.95
C GLY A 52 -19.97 7.55 -0.49
N VAL A 53 -18.74 8.03 -0.57
CA VAL A 53 -18.38 9.43 -0.33
C VAL A 53 -18.52 10.22 -1.61
N PRO A 54 -19.37 11.26 -1.68
CA PRO A 54 -19.50 12.09 -2.87
C PRO A 54 -18.20 12.81 -3.21
N VAL A 55 -17.81 12.81 -4.48
CA VAL A 55 -16.62 13.51 -4.98
C VAL A 55 -17.05 14.78 -5.71
N TRP A 56 -16.62 15.96 -5.22
CA TRP A 56 -17.02 17.27 -5.81
C TRP A 56 -15.83 18.11 -6.28
N ALA A 57 -14.62 17.90 -5.74
CA ALA A 57 -13.43 18.65 -6.12
C ALA A 57 -12.16 17.82 -5.92
N ALA A 58 -11.92 16.88 -6.81
CA ALA A 58 -10.71 16.05 -6.81
C ALA A 58 -9.43 16.87 -7.04
N HIS A 59 -8.29 16.34 -6.59
CA HIS A 59 -6.96 16.92 -6.74
C HIS A 59 -6.74 18.27 -6.01
N ARG A 60 -7.46 18.47 -4.94
CA ARG A 60 -7.21 19.55 -3.98
C ARG A 60 -6.85 18.95 -2.64
N ALA A 61 -5.66 19.26 -2.13
CA ALA A 61 -5.08 18.59 -0.95
C ALA A 61 -6.04 18.51 0.25
N LEU A 62 -6.70 19.62 0.62
CA LEU A 62 -7.67 19.62 1.71
C LEU A 62 -8.89 18.74 1.41
N THR A 63 -9.40 18.79 0.19
CA THR A 63 -10.58 18.01 -0.21
C THR A 63 -10.24 16.51 -0.24
N ASP A 64 -9.06 16.15 -0.72
CA ASP A 64 -8.60 14.77 -0.73
C ASP A 64 -8.40 14.24 0.71
N CYS A 65 -7.91 15.07 1.64
CA CYS A 65 -7.87 14.74 3.07
C CYS A 65 -9.26 14.52 3.66
N ILE A 66 -10.26 15.34 3.29
CA ILE A 66 -11.64 15.17 3.74
C ILE A 66 -12.23 13.87 3.21
N TYR A 67 -12.01 13.53 1.94
CA TYR A 67 -12.45 12.26 1.37
C TYR A 67 -11.84 11.08 2.11
N LEU A 68 -10.55 11.11 2.33
CA LEU A 68 -9.84 10.03 3.03
C LEU A 68 -10.38 9.87 4.46
N ALA A 69 -10.58 10.97 5.20
CA ALA A 69 -11.14 10.93 6.55
C ALA A 69 -12.53 10.28 6.56
N GLN A 70 -13.41 10.66 5.63
CA GLN A 70 -14.75 10.08 5.52
C GLN A 70 -14.74 8.61 5.10
N VAL A 71 -13.77 8.19 4.27
CA VAL A 71 -13.56 6.78 3.94
C VAL A 71 -13.15 6.00 5.19
N MET A 72 -12.19 6.51 5.96
CA MET A 72 -11.73 5.88 7.20
C MET A 72 -12.85 5.79 8.26
N GLU A 73 -13.68 6.80 8.39
CA GLU A 73 -14.88 6.76 9.28
C GLU A 73 -15.89 5.68 8.89
N ARG A 74 -15.96 5.32 7.61
CA ARG A 74 -16.90 4.31 7.08
C ARG A 74 -16.31 2.91 6.99
N GLU A 75 -15.01 2.75 7.27
CA GLU A 75 -14.36 1.45 7.30
C GLU A 75 -14.53 0.81 8.68
N PRO A 76 -15.32 -0.29 8.78
CA PRO A 76 -15.59 -0.92 10.06
C PRO A 76 -14.35 -1.58 10.68
N ASP A 77 -13.42 -2.05 9.85
CA ASP A 77 -12.22 -2.77 10.28
C ASP A 77 -10.96 -1.88 10.23
N LEU A 78 -11.13 -0.55 10.39
CA LEU A 78 -10.04 0.41 10.30
C LEU A 78 -8.88 0.10 11.26
N GLU A 79 -9.19 -0.34 12.49
CA GLU A 79 -8.15 -0.71 13.47
C GLU A 79 -7.29 -1.88 12.98
N LEU A 80 -7.92 -2.87 12.34
CA LEU A 80 -7.20 -4.00 11.73
C LEU A 80 -6.33 -3.54 10.56
N LEU A 81 -6.83 -2.67 9.69
CA LEU A 81 -6.05 -2.12 8.58
C LEU A 81 -4.83 -1.34 9.10
N ILE A 82 -4.98 -0.56 10.16
CA ILE A 82 -3.88 0.17 10.80
C ILE A 82 -2.88 -0.80 11.43
N ALA A 83 -3.34 -1.81 12.18
CA ALA A 83 -2.49 -2.81 12.80
C ALA A 83 -1.65 -3.55 11.74
N ASN A 84 -2.29 -4.01 10.67
CA ASN A 84 -1.63 -4.65 9.55
C ASN A 84 -0.61 -3.72 8.87
N ALA A 85 -0.96 -2.44 8.70
CA ALA A 85 -0.08 -1.45 8.09
C ALA A 85 1.18 -1.15 8.92
N LEU A 86 1.12 -1.36 10.22
CA LEU A 86 2.26 -1.18 11.14
C LEU A 86 3.22 -2.38 11.17
N GLU A 87 2.80 -3.55 10.68
CA GLU A 87 3.68 -4.70 10.58
C GLU A 87 4.84 -4.45 9.61
N PRO A 88 6.05 -4.91 9.94
CA PRO A 88 7.21 -4.74 9.07
C PRO A 88 7.04 -5.52 7.76
N LYS A 89 7.40 -4.90 6.65
CA LYS A 89 7.49 -5.57 5.35
C LYS A 89 8.86 -6.24 5.21
N LYS A 90 8.84 -7.49 4.78
CA LYS A 90 10.03 -8.27 4.41
C LYS A 90 10.07 -8.46 2.90
N THR A 91 11.25 -8.67 2.33
CA THR A 91 11.40 -8.95 0.91
C THR A 91 11.26 -10.44 0.65
N TYR A 92 10.34 -10.80 -0.24
CA TYR A 92 10.10 -12.18 -0.64
C TYR A 92 10.41 -12.39 -2.13
N MET A 93 11.00 -13.54 -2.42
CA MET A 93 11.23 -14.04 -3.77
C MET A 93 10.16 -15.09 -4.09
N ALA A 94 9.47 -14.96 -5.23
CA ALA A 94 8.53 -15.97 -5.70
C ALA A 94 9.28 -17.21 -6.22
N LEU A 95 8.84 -18.39 -5.79
CA LEU A 95 9.35 -19.69 -6.24
C LEU A 95 8.42 -20.24 -7.33
N VAL A 96 8.45 -19.60 -8.50
CA VAL A 96 7.61 -19.98 -9.65
C VAL A 96 8.48 -20.41 -10.85
N SER A 97 7.95 -21.36 -11.64
CA SER A 97 8.55 -21.74 -12.91
C SER A 97 8.43 -20.61 -13.95
N TYR A 98 9.13 -20.74 -15.07
CA TYR A 98 8.98 -19.79 -16.18
C TYR A 98 7.55 -19.76 -16.73
N GLU A 99 6.91 -20.93 -16.82
CA GLU A 99 5.52 -21.07 -17.27
C GLU A 99 4.55 -20.36 -16.31
N ASP A 100 4.81 -20.44 -15.01
CA ASP A 100 3.97 -19.87 -13.95
C ASP A 100 4.28 -18.39 -13.61
N ARG A 101 5.22 -17.78 -14.30
CA ARG A 101 5.64 -16.37 -14.01
C ARG A 101 4.48 -15.37 -14.01
N GLN A 102 3.38 -15.66 -14.71
CA GLN A 102 2.22 -14.79 -14.72
C GLN A 102 1.57 -14.71 -13.34
N LYS A 103 1.56 -15.81 -12.57
CA LYS A 103 1.05 -15.84 -11.18
C LYS A 103 1.80 -14.85 -10.28
N ALA A 104 3.13 -14.82 -10.39
CA ALA A 104 3.95 -13.85 -9.64
C ALA A 104 3.64 -12.41 -10.06
N LYS A 105 3.47 -12.18 -11.36
CA LYS A 105 3.11 -10.87 -11.92
C LYS A 105 1.76 -10.36 -11.39
N ASP A 106 0.75 -11.22 -11.45
CA ASP A 106 -0.62 -10.92 -11.01
C ASP A 106 -0.65 -10.67 -9.49
N ALA A 107 0.20 -11.38 -8.74
CA ALA A 107 0.42 -11.16 -7.33
C ALA A 107 1.32 -9.92 -7.03
N GLY A 108 1.66 -9.10 -8.03
CA GLY A 108 2.40 -7.85 -7.86
C GLY A 108 3.91 -7.99 -7.61
N PHE A 109 4.50 -9.16 -7.86
CA PHE A 109 5.95 -9.31 -7.86
C PHE A 109 6.55 -8.62 -9.07
N ARG A 110 7.73 -8.01 -8.88
CA ARG A 110 8.49 -7.35 -9.94
C ARG A 110 9.73 -8.15 -10.27
N TRP A 111 10.03 -8.25 -11.56
CA TRP A 111 11.24 -8.91 -12.02
C TRP A 111 12.46 -8.05 -11.75
N ASP A 112 13.41 -8.60 -11.01
CA ASP A 112 14.75 -8.05 -10.84
C ASP A 112 15.66 -8.70 -11.88
N GLY A 113 16.09 -7.91 -12.86
CA GLY A 113 16.92 -8.40 -13.97
C GLY A 113 18.37 -8.74 -13.56
N GLU A 114 18.90 -8.08 -12.53
CA GLU A 114 20.27 -8.33 -12.04
C GLU A 114 20.33 -9.66 -11.28
N GLN A 115 19.38 -9.88 -10.39
CA GLN A 115 19.32 -11.09 -9.56
C GLN A 115 18.49 -12.21 -10.22
N ARG A 116 17.89 -11.94 -11.38
CA ARG A 116 17.06 -12.87 -12.18
C ARG A 116 15.98 -13.55 -11.34
N ARG A 117 15.23 -12.77 -10.55
CA ARG A 117 14.20 -13.26 -9.64
C ARG A 117 13.02 -12.30 -9.54
N TRP A 118 11.87 -12.85 -9.18
CA TRP A 118 10.66 -12.08 -8.88
C TRP A 118 10.65 -11.67 -7.42
N LEU A 119 10.59 -10.37 -7.12
CA LEU A 119 10.64 -9.83 -5.78
C LEU A 119 9.41 -8.99 -5.46
N ARG A 120 8.96 -9.09 -4.22
CA ARG A 120 7.93 -8.23 -3.65
C ARG A 120 8.18 -8.04 -2.15
N LYS A 121 7.91 -6.82 -1.64
CA LYS A 121 7.84 -6.59 -0.20
C LYS A 121 6.44 -6.93 0.30
N LEU A 122 6.35 -7.82 1.25
CA LEU A 122 5.11 -8.34 1.82
C LEU A 122 5.21 -8.35 3.34
N ARG A 123 4.06 -8.29 3.99
CA ARG A 123 3.90 -8.62 5.41
C ARG A 123 3.60 -10.10 5.56
N ASP A 124 3.85 -10.65 6.74
CA ASP A 124 3.74 -12.10 6.97
C ASP A 124 2.32 -12.63 6.70
N TYR A 125 1.28 -11.87 7.02
CA TYR A 125 -0.10 -12.28 6.72
C TYR A 125 -0.40 -12.36 5.22
N GLN A 126 0.20 -11.49 4.39
CA GLN A 126 0.01 -11.50 2.93
C GLN A 126 0.66 -12.72 2.27
N VAL A 127 1.68 -13.30 2.91
CA VAL A 127 2.35 -14.51 2.39
C VAL A 127 1.40 -15.71 2.41
N SER A 128 0.57 -15.84 3.45
CA SER A 128 -0.40 -16.95 3.57
C SER A 128 -1.53 -16.90 2.52
N GLU A 129 -1.76 -15.75 1.91
CA GLU A 129 -2.78 -15.55 0.87
C GLU A 129 -2.28 -15.86 -0.55
N LEU A 130 -0.96 -16.07 -0.71
CA LEU A 130 -0.37 -16.39 -2.01
C LEU A 130 -0.69 -17.83 -2.43
N GLY A 131 -1.06 -18.02 -3.68
CA GLY A 131 -1.32 -19.35 -4.27
C GLY A 131 -0.05 -20.07 -4.75
N PHE A 132 1.14 -19.69 -4.29
CA PHE A 132 2.43 -20.28 -4.65
C PHE A 132 3.47 -20.02 -3.56
N ASP A 133 4.54 -20.78 -3.56
CA ASP A 133 5.59 -20.68 -2.55
C ASP A 133 6.46 -19.44 -2.75
N VAL A 134 6.90 -18.87 -1.64
CA VAL A 134 7.83 -17.75 -1.59
C VAL A 134 8.94 -18.01 -0.58
N ARG A 135 10.08 -17.33 -0.76
CA ARG A 135 11.19 -17.37 0.19
C ARG A 135 11.55 -15.96 0.62
N GLU A 136 11.67 -15.73 1.92
CA GLU A 136 12.25 -14.50 2.45
C GLU A 136 13.71 -14.37 1.99
N VAL A 137 14.09 -13.18 1.55
CA VAL A 137 15.45 -12.84 1.11
C VAL A 137 15.90 -11.56 1.78
N ALA A 138 17.20 -11.45 2.05
CA ALA A 138 17.77 -10.20 2.54
C ALA A 138 17.50 -9.07 1.54
N ALA A 139 17.19 -7.88 2.09
CA ALA A 139 16.96 -6.68 1.28
C ALA A 139 18.25 -6.17 0.64
#